data_1c6e3ca66ef6bb696794a4ba45aca98d
#
_entry.id   1c6e3ca66ef6bb696794a4ba45aca98d
#
_cell.length_a   1.000
_cell.length_b   1.000
_cell.length_c   1.000
_cell.angle_alpha   90.00
_cell.angle_beta   90.00
_cell.angle_gamma   90.00
#
_symmetry.space_group_name_H-M   'P 1'
#
loop_
_entity.id
_entity.type
_entity.pdbx_description
1 polymer ?
#
loop_
_entity_poly.entity_id
_entity_poly.type
_entity_poly.pdbx_seq_one_letter_code
_entity_poly.pdbx_strand_id
1 'polypeptide(L)'
;MNRRHWLDAALCVVGTAGLAPFAARAGSSAWPSRPIRLIVPFPAGGGADLVARHLAQGLGEQLGAPVIVDNRTGAAGNIGTDAVAKAAPDGYTIGLVTSGPMVNNKFLYKAMPFDPDKDLAPIASVCEIPMVLASNPQQLPLRDLREFIDVARTRSSAFVVATPGNGTIGHLALAALSLTAGVRLQDLPYRGDAPALTDLLGGVVQAACAPVSAFIPQIQAGRLRGLAVTSQARFPGLPDVPTAQEQGVDLTATVWLAVVGPAGMPAPLVQRLNAQINRLLDSVSGRSSLQQHGAVVAGGSPESLRQRIHADSQKWQQVIKAAHIRID
;
A
#
# COMPACT_ATOMS: atom_id res chain seq x y z
N MET A 1 -99.00 40.11 -12.12
CA MET A 1 -98.28 40.83 -11.09
C MET A 1 -97.28 39.86 -10.44
N ASN A 2 -95.99 40.27 -10.35
CA ASN A 2 -94.81 39.68 -9.70
C ASN A 2 -94.26 38.37 -10.22
N ARG A 3 -93.40 38.57 -11.19
CA ARG A 3 -92.22 37.76 -11.49
C ARG A 3 -91.18 38.02 -10.41
N ARG A 4 -90.84 37.07 -9.64
CA ARG A 4 -89.56 36.94 -8.86
C ARG A 4 -89.65 35.64 -8.09
N HIS A 5 -88.68 34.80 -8.31
CA HIS A 5 -88.20 33.62 -7.55
C HIS A 5 -88.06 32.32 -8.37
N TRP A 6 -87.19 32.36 -9.37
CA TRP A 6 -86.60 31.15 -9.91
C TRP A 6 -85.14 31.46 -10.33
N LEU A 7 -84.29 31.69 -9.34
CA LEU A 7 -82.87 31.78 -9.51
C LEU A 7 -82.30 31.51 -8.10
N ASP A 8 -81.90 30.27 -7.85
CA ASP A 8 -80.93 29.86 -6.81
C ASP A 8 -80.98 28.34 -6.68
N ALA A 9 -80.21 27.63 -7.52
CA ALA A 9 -79.73 26.28 -7.26
C ALA A 9 -78.77 25.82 -8.39
N ALA A 10 -77.72 26.59 -8.65
CA ALA A 10 -76.53 26.03 -9.35
C ALA A 10 -75.45 25.73 -8.32
N LEU A 11 -75.50 24.53 -7.71
CA LEU A 11 -74.46 24.05 -6.80
C LEU A 11 -73.23 23.75 -7.62
N CYS A 12 -72.18 24.56 -7.41
CA CYS A 12 -70.81 24.32 -7.87
C CYS A 12 -70.27 23.09 -7.20
N VAL A 13 -70.23 21.98 -7.91
CA VAL A 13 -69.35 20.84 -7.55
C VAL A 13 -67.94 21.23 -7.97
N VAL A 14 -67.22 21.90 -7.07
CA VAL A 14 -65.77 22.07 -7.21
C VAL A 14 -65.09 20.73 -6.91
N GLY A 15 -64.67 20.04 -7.98
CA GLY A 15 -63.84 18.83 -7.87
C GLY A 15 -62.53 19.17 -7.20
N THR A 16 -62.32 18.68 -5.98
CA THR A 16 -61.06 18.61 -5.36
C THR A 16 -60.19 17.59 -6.11
N ALA A 17 -59.54 18.07 -7.19
CA ALA A 17 -58.45 17.33 -7.79
C ALA A 17 -57.34 17.14 -6.71
N GLY A 18 -57.24 15.94 -6.17
CA GLY A 18 -56.21 15.56 -5.20
C GLY A 18 -54.83 15.84 -5.76
N LEU A 19 -54.19 16.86 -5.24
CA LEU A 19 -52.75 17.02 -5.35
C LEU A 19 -52.08 15.85 -4.60
N ALA A 20 -51.95 14.69 -5.29
CA ALA A 20 -51.04 13.65 -4.83
C ALA A 20 -49.64 14.29 -4.76
N PRO A 21 -48.99 14.30 -3.61
CA PRO A 21 -47.63 14.74 -3.55
C PRO A 21 -46.83 13.81 -4.50
N PHE A 22 -46.32 14.35 -5.60
CA PHE A 22 -45.24 13.75 -6.32
C PHE A 22 -44.10 13.68 -5.31
N ALA A 23 -44.03 12.57 -4.57
CA ALA A 23 -42.80 12.19 -3.87
C ALA A 23 -41.75 12.07 -4.97
N ALA A 24 -41.04 13.18 -5.18
CA ALA A 24 -39.81 13.15 -5.96
C ALA A 24 -38.96 12.05 -5.30
N ARG A 25 -39.01 10.85 -5.90
CA ARG A 25 -37.95 9.88 -5.69
C ARG A 25 -36.71 10.62 -6.12
N ALA A 26 -36.03 11.23 -5.16
CA ALA A 26 -34.63 11.56 -5.31
C ALA A 26 -33.97 10.24 -5.69
N GLY A 27 -33.91 9.98 -7.00
CA GLY A 27 -33.17 8.86 -7.53
C GLY A 27 -31.75 9.05 -6.98
N SER A 28 -31.34 8.21 -6.06
CA SER A 28 -29.94 8.14 -5.66
C SER A 28 -29.19 7.92 -6.97
N SER A 29 -28.60 8.99 -7.52
CA SER A 29 -27.78 8.88 -8.71
C SER A 29 -26.81 7.74 -8.43
N ALA A 30 -26.85 6.71 -9.29
CA ALA A 30 -26.05 5.51 -9.04
C ALA A 30 -24.58 5.95 -8.88
N TRP A 31 -24.01 5.70 -7.69
CA TRP A 31 -22.59 5.96 -7.48
C TRP A 31 -21.76 5.05 -8.39
N PRO A 32 -20.69 5.55 -9.04
CA PRO A 32 -20.22 6.91 -9.11
C PRO A 32 -20.92 7.72 -10.22
N SER A 33 -21.27 8.98 -9.95
CA SER A 33 -21.85 9.92 -10.93
C SER A 33 -20.86 11.01 -11.38
N ARG A 34 -19.63 10.99 -10.83
CA ARG A 34 -18.54 11.94 -11.14
C ARG A 34 -17.19 11.24 -10.98
N PRO A 35 -16.08 11.82 -11.46
CA PRO A 35 -14.74 11.22 -11.33
C PRO A 35 -14.37 10.91 -9.88
N ILE A 36 -13.72 9.77 -9.68
CA ILE A 36 -13.13 9.35 -8.41
C ILE A 36 -11.66 9.79 -8.38
N ARG A 37 -11.22 10.38 -7.29
CA ARG A 37 -9.82 10.75 -7.06
C ARG A 37 -9.10 9.64 -6.30
N LEU A 38 -8.03 9.11 -6.90
CA LEU A 38 -7.13 8.15 -6.28
C LEU A 38 -5.86 8.87 -5.83
N ILE A 39 -5.76 9.19 -4.54
CA ILE A 39 -4.57 9.84 -3.96
C ILE A 39 -3.44 8.81 -3.86
N VAL A 40 -2.25 9.19 -4.33
CA VAL A 40 -1.01 8.41 -4.23
C VAL A 40 0.01 9.23 -3.46
N PRO A 41 0.45 8.80 -2.26
CA PRO A 41 1.36 9.55 -1.38
C PRO A 41 2.82 9.60 -1.87
N PHE A 42 3.08 9.27 -3.14
CA PHE A 42 4.42 9.13 -3.72
C PHE A 42 4.53 9.84 -5.07
N PRO A 43 5.78 10.15 -5.51
CA PRO A 43 6.01 10.84 -6.78
C PRO A 43 5.49 10.07 -7.98
N ALA A 44 5.06 10.82 -9.00
CA ALA A 44 4.70 10.26 -10.29
C ALA A 44 5.89 9.51 -10.92
N GLY A 45 5.61 8.41 -11.64
CA GLY A 45 6.61 7.54 -12.26
C GLY A 45 7.26 6.54 -11.33
N GLY A 46 7.00 6.59 -10.02
CA GLY A 46 7.46 5.58 -9.06
C GLY A 46 6.58 4.32 -9.07
N GLY A 47 7.04 3.24 -8.42
CA GLY A 47 6.32 1.95 -8.40
C GLY A 47 4.88 2.05 -7.90
N ALA A 48 4.62 2.85 -6.86
CA ALA A 48 3.26 3.08 -6.36
C ALA A 48 2.37 3.82 -7.38
N ASP A 49 2.94 4.77 -8.14
CA ASP A 49 2.22 5.50 -9.17
C ASP A 49 1.86 4.60 -10.36
N LEU A 50 2.78 3.72 -10.78
CA LEU A 50 2.53 2.75 -11.85
C LEU A 50 1.39 1.79 -11.48
N VAL A 51 1.39 1.26 -10.26
CA VAL A 51 0.31 0.44 -9.72
C VAL A 51 -1.00 1.23 -9.66
N ALA A 52 -0.97 2.50 -9.22
CA ALA A 52 -2.15 3.36 -9.13
C ALA A 52 -2.76 3.64 -10.49
N ARG A 53 -1.96 3.91 -11.52
CA ARG A 53 -2.45 4.15 -12.90
C ARG A 53 -3.10 2.91 -13.49
N HIS A 54 -2.51 1.74 -13.27
CA HIS A 54 -3.12 0.47 -13.67
C HIS A 54 -4.47 0.24 -12.98
N LEU A 55 -4.53 0.45 -11.65
CA LEU A 55 -5.80 0.38 -10.91
C LEU A 55 -6.81 1.42 -11.38
N ALA A 56 -6.39 2.66 -11.60
CA ALA A 56 -7.27 3.75 -12.03
C ALA A 56 -7.91 3.47 -13.39
N GLN A 57 -7.14 2.95 -14.34
CA GLN A 57 -7.65 2.54 -15.63
C GLN A 57 -8.70 1.43 -15.50
N GLY A 58 -8.36 0.31 -14.86
CA GLY A 58 -9.26 -0.83 -14.75
C GLY A 58 -10.51 -0.55 -13.91
N LEU A 59 -10.37 0.22 -12.82
CA LEU A 59 -11.52 0.67 -12.03
C LEU A 59 -12.41 1.63 -12.81
N GLY A 60 -11.81 2.53 -13.61
CA GLY A 60 -12.57 3.45 -14.46
C GLY A 60 -13.45 2.72 -15.46
N GLU A 61 -12.90 1.69 -16.12
CA GLU A 61 -13.62 0.82 -17.05
C GLU A 61 -14.77 0.04 -16.35
N GLN A 62 -14.49 -0.54 -15.16
CA GLN A 62 -15.47 -1.34 -14.41
C GLN A 62 -16.58 -0.50 -13.78
N LEU A 63 -16.29 0.72 -13.35
CA LEU A 63 -17.24 1.61 -12.66
C LEU A 63 -18.00 2.53 -13.63
N GLY A 64 -17.55 2.66 -14.87
CA GLY A 64 -18.14 3.57 -15.85
C GLY A 64 -17.92 5.07 -15.54
N ALA A 65 -16.90 5.38 -14.74
CA ALA A 65 -16.54 6.75 -14.38
C ALA A 65 -15.02 6.90 -14.27
N PRO A 66 -14.43 8.04 -14.67
CA PRO A 66 -12.98 8.24 -14.60
C PRO A 66 -12.45 8.10 -13.18
N VAL A 67 -11.30 7.40 -13.02
CA VAL A 67 -10.52 7.39 -11.80
C VAL A 67 -9.23 8.16 -12.07
N ILE A 68 -9.01 9.25 -11.34
CA ILE A 68 -7.93 10.21 -11.59
C ILE A 68 -6.87 10.06 -10.49
N VAL A 69 -5.64 9.75 -10.90
CA VAL A 69 -4.48 9.67 -9.97
C VAL A 69 -4.05 11.07 -9.57
N ASP A 70 -3.94 11.33 -8.27
CA ASP A 70 -3.50 12.59 -7.64
C ASP A 70 -2.29 12.31 -6.75
N ASN A 71 -1.07 12.63 -7.22
CA ASN A 71 0.17 12.40 -6.48
C ASN A 71 0.39 13.50 -5.42
N ARG A 72 0.31 13.14 -4.12
CA ARG A 72 0.52 14.04 -2.97
C ARG A 72 1.65 13.54 -2.10
N THR A 73 2.85 14.00 -2.39
CA THR A 73 4.08 13.51 -1.78
C THR A 73 4.42 14.22 -0.47
N GLY A 74 5.26 13.56 0.35
CA GLY A 74 5.90 14.17 1.53
C GLY A 74 5.73 13.36 2.82
N ALA A 75 6.66 13.57 3.75
CA ALA A 75 6.70 12.92 5.06
C ALA A 75 6.47 11.40 5.01
N ALA A 76 7.23 10.70 4.14
CA ALA A 76 7.10 9.24 3.91
C ALA A 76 5.67 8.78 3.63
N GLY A 77 4.88 9.58 2.90
CA GLY A 77 3.51 9.29 2.53
C GLY A 77 2.45 9.83 3.49
N ASN A 78 2.83 10.41 4.62
CA ASN A 78 1.87 10.91 5.61
C ASN A 78 1.00 12.05 5.05
N ILE A 79 1.56 12.95 4.22
CA ILE A 79 0.80 14.09 3.66
C ILE A 79 -0.35 13.62 2.75
N GLY A 80 -0.08 12.70 1.83
CA GLY A 80 -1.11 12.17 0.94
C GLY A 80 -2.14 11.31 1.69
N THR A 81 -1.68 10.52 2.67
CA THR A 81 -2.58 9.69 3.48
C THR A 81 -3.48 10.53 4.38
N ASP A 82 -2.97 11.63 4.94
CA ASP A 82 -3.77 12.63 5.68
C ASP A 82 -4.87 13.24 4.81
N ALA A 83 -4.56 13.53 3.55
CA ALA A 83 -5.56 14.04 2.60
C ALA A 83 -6.68 13.02 2.29
N VAL A 84 -6.40 11.71 2.38
CA VAL A 84 -7.43 10.66 2.32
C VAL A 84 -8.23 10.64 3.61
N ALA A 85 -7.58 10.63 4.76
CA ALA A 85 -8.21 10.56 6.08
C ALA A 85 -9.22 11.69 6.32
N LYS A 86 -8.91 12.90 5.81
CA LYS A 86 -9.75 14.10 5.95
C LYS A 86 -10.77 14.30 4.82
N ALA A 87 -10.87 13.37 3.86
CA ALA A 87 -11.84 13.47 2.78
C ALA A 87 -13.26 13.10 3.23
N ALA A 88 -14.26 13.51 2.44
CA ALA A 88 -15.63 13.09 2.66
C ALA A 88 -15.77 11.56 2.45
N PRO A 89 -16.54 10.84 3.30
CA PRO A 89 -16.68 9.38 3.22
C PRO A 89 -17.69 8.92 2.15
N ASP A 90 -17.73 9.61 1.02
CA ASP A 90 -18.67 9.42 -0.09
C ASP A 90 -18.11 8.54 -1.23
N GLY A 91 -16.88 8.05 -1.09
CA GLY A 91 -16.20 7.19 -2.06
C GLY A 91 -15.60 7.91 -3.27
N TYR A 92 -15.68 9.23 -3.36
CA TYR A 92 -15.05 9.99 -4.45
C TYR A 92 -13.60 10.39 -4.18
N THR A 93 -13.11 10.13 -2.99
CA THR A 93 -11.69 10.21 -2.66
C THR A 93 -11.26 8.94 -1.95
N ILE A 94 -10.36 8.21 -2.57
CA ILE A 94 -9.71 7.02 -2.02
C ILE A 94 -8.20 7.18 -2.15
N GLY A 95 -7.41 6.36 -1.47
CA GLY A 95 -5.96 6.40 -1.53
C GLY A 95 -5.35 5.05 -1.82
N LEU A 96 -4.31 4.99 -2.65
CA LEU A 96 -3.40 3.85 -2.72
C LEU A 96 -2.20 4.15 -1.83
N VAL A 97 -2.19 3.56 -0.66
CA VAL A 97 -1.20 3.84 0.39
C VAL A 97 -0.32 2.62 0.66
N THR A 98 0.87 2.87 1.22
CA THR A 98 1.79 1.79 1.62
C THR A 98 1.68 1.45 3.11
N SER A 99 2.32 0.35 3.50
CA SER A 99 2.46 -0.07 4.90
C SER A 99 3.07 1.02 5.82
N GLY A 100 3.92 1.91 5.30
CA GLY A 100 4.54 2.97 6.09
C GLY A 100 3.52 3.83 6.86
N PRO A 101 2.71 4.65 6.16
CA PRO A 101 1.68 5.49 6.80
C PRO A 101 0.62 4.71 7.57
N MET A 102 0.32 3.48 7.15
CA MET A 102 -0.71 2.66 7.78
C MET A 102 -0.25 1.97 9.06
N VAL A 103 1.05 1.67 9.20
CA VAL A 103 1.58 0.80 10.25
C VAL A 103 2.76 1.42 10.97
N ASN A 104 3.84 1.75 10.25
CA ASN A 104 5.15 2.01 10.86
C ASN A 104 5.30 3.44 11.36
N ASN A 105 4.78 4.42 10.59
CA ASN A 105 5.05 5.84 10.82
C ASN A 105 4.55 6.31 12.19
N LYS A 106 3.46 5.75 12.71
CA LYS A 106 2.95 6.07 14.06
C LYS A 106 3.91 5.72 15.19
N PHE A 107 4.91 4.85 14.95
CA PHE A 107 5.94 4.48 15.92
C PHE A 107 7.27 5.18 15.66
N LEU A 108 7.47 5.76 14.47
CA LEU A 108 8.70 6.40 14.03
C LEU A 108 8.68 7.91 14.21
N TYR A 109 7.54 8.55 13.95
CA TYR A 109 7.38 9.99 14.01
C TYR A 109 6.86 10.46 15.37
N LYS A 110 7.31 11.62 15.84
CA LYS A 110 6.83 12.22 17.11
C LYS A 110 5.34 12.58 17.06
N ALA A 111 4.85 12.96 15.88
CA ALA A 111 3.44 13.30 15.66
C ALA A 111 3.01 12.91 14.25
N MET A 112 1.81 12.38 14.16
CA MET A 112 1.11 12.10 12.91
C MET A 112 -0.06 13.07 12.75
N PRO A 113 -0.35 13.58 11.54
CA PRO A 113 -1.49 14.47 11.32
C PRO A 113 -2.84 13.74 11.30
N PHE A 114 -2.84 12.39 11.33
CA PHE A 114 -4.00 11.50 11.38
C PHE A 114 -3.67 10.25 12.21
N ASP A 115 -4.71 9.56 12.67
CA ASP A 115 -4.62 8.24 13.32
C ASP A 115 -4.98 7.16 12.29
N PRO A 116 -4.03 6.34 11.79
CA PRO A 116 -4.32 5.35 10.75
C PRO A 116 -5.35 4.30 11.18
N ASP A 117 -5.47 4.04 12.46
CA ASP A 117 -6.40 3.02 12.98
C ASP A 117 -7.84 3.55 13.09
N LYS A 118 -8.04 4.89 13.20
CA LYS A 118 -9.35 5.52 13.41
C LYS A 118 -9.85 6.29 12.19
N ASP A 119 -8.93 6.95 11.44
CA ASP A 119 -9.30 7.94 10.44
C ASP A 119 -9.37 7.32 9.03
N LEU A 120 -9.00 6.04 8.87
CA LEU A 120 -8.97 5.33 7.61
C LEU A 120 -9.84 4.06 7.63
N ALA A 121 -10.53 3.82 6.53
CA ALA A 121 -11.29 2.60 6.25
C ALA A 121 -10.50 1.71 5.29
N PRO A 122 -10.00 0.52 5.69
CA PRO A 122 -9.42 -0.46 4.79
C PRO A 122 -10.42 -0.91 3.73
N ILE A 123 -10.00 -0.94 2.44
CA ILE A 123 -10.85 -1.37 1.32
C ILE A 123 -10.31 -2.68 0.73
N ALA A 124 -9.07 -2.71 0.26
CA ALA A 124 -8.47 -3.91 -0.33
C ALA A 124 -6.94 -3.86 -0.26
N SER A 125 -6.30 -4.97 0.02
CA SER A 125 -4.89 -5.16 -0.31
C SER A 125 -4.73 -5.19 -1.83
N VAL A 126 -3.62 -4.64 -2.35
CA VAL A 126 -3.36 -4.61 -3.79
C VAL A 126 -2.20 -5.54 -4.13
N CYS A 127 -1.05 -5.28 -3.58
CA CYS A 127 0.15 -6.06 -3.85
C CYS A 127 1.16 -5.96 -2.71
N GLU A 128 2.15 -6.85 -2.77
CA GLU A 128 3.32 -6.88 -1.89
C GLU A 128 4.59 -6.86 -2.70
N ILE A 129 5.59 -6.18 -2.18
CA ILE A 129 6.94 -6.13 -2.73
C ILE A 129 7.88 -6.63 -1.65
N PRO A 130 8.45 -7.83 -1.80
CA PRO A 130 9.44 -8.35 -0.85
C PRO A 130 10.70 -7.49 -0.84
N MET A 131 11.42 -7.51 0.29
CA MET A 131 12.82 -7.08 0.31
C MET A 131 13.68 -8.23 -0.19
N VAL A 132 14.83 -7.89 -0.76
CA VAL A 132 15.94 -8.81 -1.00
C VAL A 132 17.15 -8.35 -0.23
N LEU A 133 17.78 -9.26 0.49
CA LEU A 133 19.16 -9.08 0.93
C LEU A 133 20.07 -9.55 -0.20
N ALA A 134 20.86 -8.64 -0.74
CA ALA A 134 21.75 -8.93 -1.84
C ALA A 134 23.19 -8.52 -1.52
N SER A 135 24.18 -9.21 -2.10
CA SER A 135 25.61 -8.87 -1.98
C SER A 135 26.23 -8.66 -3.37
N ASN A 136 27.34 -7.91 -3.38
CA ASN A 136 28.23 -7.88 -4.54
C ASN A 136 29.19 -9.08 -4.45
N PRO A 137 29.09 -10.07 -5.36
CA PRO A 137 29.86 -11.31 -5.29
C PRO A 137 31.37 -11.10 -5.48
N GLN A 138 31.81 -9.98 -6.07
CA GLN A 138 33.22 -9.64 -6.22
C GLN A 138 33.84 -9.15 -4.90
N GLN A 139 33.05 -8.50 -4.05
CA GLN A 139 33.47 -7.96 -2.76
C GLN A 139 33.16 -8.90 -1.60
N LEU A 140 32.04 -9.63 -1.72
CA LEU A 140 31.52 -10.51 -0.69
C LEU A 140 30.92 -11.77 -1.34
N PRO A 141 31.74 -12.80 -1.62
CA PRO A 141 31.34 -13.99 -2.38
C PRO A 141 30.51 -14.97 -1.54
N LEU A 142 29.38 -14.53 -1.01
CA LEU A 142 28.46 -15.34 -0.25
C LEU A 142 27.46 -16.07 -1.14
N ARG A 143 27.04 -17.25 -0.72
CA ARG A 143 26.08 -18.08 -1.43
C ARG A 143 24.63 -17.80 -0.97
N ASP A 144 24.45 -17.56 0.34
CA ASP A 144 23.15 -17.50 0.98
C ASP A 144 23.13 -16.64 2.25
N LEU A 145 21.97 -16.56 2.91
CA LEU A 145 21.78 -15.79 4.14
C LEU A 145 22.54 -16.40 5.33
N ARG A 146 22.72 -17.72 5.37
CA ARG A 146 23.44 -18.37 6.48
C ARG A 146 24.90 -17.96 6.48
N GLU A 147 25.56 -18.01 5.32
CA GLU A 147 26.94 -17.53 5.17
C GLU A 147 27.07 -16.04 5.52
N PHE A 148 26.07 -15.23 5.12
CA PHE A 148 26.04 -13.82 5.50
C PHE A 148 26.01 -13.64 7.03
N ILE A 149 25.16 -14.38 7.73
CA ILE A 149 25.05 -14.34 9.19
C ILE A 149 26.35 -14.81 9.84
N ASP A 150 26.97 -15.89 9.34
CA ASP A 150 28.21 -16.43 9.88
C ASP A 150 29.39 -15.44 9.73
N VAL A 151 29.48 -14.79 8.57
CA VAL A 151 30.47 -13.71 8.37
C VAL A 151 30.20 -12.52 9.29
N ALA A 152 28.94 -12.14 9.46
CA ALA A 152 28.57 -11.05 10.36
C ALA A 152 28.91 -11.35 11.84
N ARG A 153 28.81 -12.61 12.27
CA ARG A 153 29.15 -13.06 13.63
C ARG A 153 30.66 -13.01 13.93
N THR A 154 31.48 -13.27 12.92
CA THR A 154 32.95 -13.31 13.10
C THR A 154 33.58 -11.93 13.08
N ARG A 155 32.90 -10.90 12.63
CA ARG A 155 33.43 -9.53 12.59
C ARG A 155 33.38 -8.86 13.96
N SER A 156 34.48 -8.21 14.33
CA SER A 156 34.57 -7.38 15.55
C SER A 156 33.78 -6.07 15.44
N SER A 157 33.63 -5.53 14.21
CA SER A 157 32.82 -4.34 13.90
C SER A 157 31.48 -4.74 13.29
N ALA A 158 30.47 -3.86 13.39
CA ALA A 158 29.19 -4.05 12.75
C ALA A 158 29.34 -4.22 11.23
N PHE A 159 28.53 -5.10 10.64
CA PHE A 159 28.50 -5.30 9.20
C PHE A 159 27.59 -4.24 8.57
N VAL A 160 28.16 -3.43 7.67
CA VAL A 160 27.42 -2.33 7.03
C VAL A 160 26.57 -2.85 5.88
N VAL A 161 25.28 -2.53 5.89
CA VAL A 161 24.30 -2.91 4.87
C VAL A 161 23.54 -1.65 4.41
N ALA A 162 23.54 -1.41 3.11
CA ALA A 162 22.80 -0.30 2.54
C ALA A 162 21.27 -0.54 2.58
N THR A 163 20.51 0.51 2.89
CA THR A 163 19.05 0.46 2.81
C THR A 163 18.50 1.71 2.08
N PRO A 164 17.25 1.68 1.62
CA PRO A 164 16.65 2.82 0.93
C PRO A 164 16.46 4.07 1.78
N GLY A 165 16.64 3.96 3.09
CA GLY A 165 16.54 5.10 4.01
C GLY A 165 15.93 4.76 5.36
N ASN A 166 16.08 5.69 6.29
CA ASN A 166 15.60 5.54 7.66
C ASN A 166 14.10 5.28 7.72
N GLY A 167 13.68 4.28 8.52
CA GLY A 167 12.29 3.91 8.74
C GLY A 167 11.62 3.20 7.57
N THR A 168 12.32 2.97 6.45
CA THR A 168 11.81 2.12 5.36
C THR A 168 11.72 0.66 5.80
N ILE A 169 10.94 -0.14 5.08
CA ILE A 169 10.86 -1.60 5.36
C ILE A 169 12.23 -2.27 5.20
N GLY A 170 13.10 -1.79 4.29
CA GLY A 170 14.47 -2.29 4.18
C GLY A 170 15.28 -2.09 5.46
N HIS A 171 15.22 -0.90 6.07
CA HIS A 171 15.82 -0.62 7.37
C HIS A 171 15.21 -1.47 8.49
N LEU A 172 13.87 -1.56 8.57
CA LEU A 172 13.20 -2.36 9.59
C LEU A 172 13.48 -3.87 9.43
N ALA A 173 13.57 -4.37 8.19
CA ALA A 173 13.94 -5.75 7.90
C ALA A 173 15.38 -6.06 8.34
N LEU A 174 16.31 -5.13 8.10
CA LEU A 174 17.69 -5.27 8.55
C LEU A 174 17.78 -5.28 10.08
N ALA A 175 17.04 -4.40 10.76
CA ALA A 175 16.97 -4.38 12.22
C ALA A 175 16.37 -5.68 12.79
N ALA A 176 15.27 -6.18 12.17
CA ALA A 176 14.67 -7.45 12.55
C ALA A 176 15.65 -8.62 12.33
N LEU A 177 16.38 -8.66 11.22
CA LEU A 177 17.42 -9.65 10.96
C LEU A 177 18.51 -9.61 12.03
N SER A 178 18.99 -8.41 12.36
CA SER A 178 20.01 -8.21 13.41
C SER A 178 19.56 -8.81 14.75
N LEU A 179 18.32 -8.53 15.15
CA LEU A 179 17.74 -9.05 16.40
C LEU A 179 17.53 -10.57 16.36
N THR A 180 16.93 -11.10 15.28
CA THR A 180 16.61 -12.53 15.16
C THR A 180 17.84 -13.41 15.04
N ALA A 181 18.84 -12.97 14.26
CA ALA A 181 20.08 -13.72 14.08
C ALA A 181 21.14 -13.48 15.17
N GLY A 182 20.95 -12.50 16.05
CA GLY A 182 21.91 -12.12 17.09
C GLY A 182 23.24 -11.61 16.53
N VAL A 183 23.19 -10.82 15.44
CA VAL A 183 24.36 -10.27 14.76
C VAL A 183 24.35 -8.74 14.79
N ARG A 184 25.52 -8.13 14.66
CA ARG A 184 25.66 -6.67 14.57
C ARG A 184 25.60 -6.22 13.12
N LEU A 185 24.45 -5.71 12.69
CA LEU A 185 24.27 -5.09 11.38
C LEU A 185 24.10 -3.58 11.57
N GLN A 186 24.78 -2.81 10.75
CA GLN A 186 24.69 -1.36 10.73
C GLN A 186 23.99 -0.91 9.45
N ASP A 187 22.90 -0.18 9.62
CA ASP A 187 22.21 0.47 8.50
C ASP A 187 23.06 1.62 7.94
N LEU A 188 23.18 1.66 6.62
CA LEU A 188 23.65 2.81 5.85
C LEU A 188 22.50 3.32 4.98
N PRO A 189 21.76 4.34 5.46
CA PRO A 189 20.57 4.82 4.77
C PRO A 189 20.92 5.67 3.55
N TYR A 190 20.32 5.33 2.42
CA TYR A 190 20.37 6.09 1.18
C TYR A 190 19.10 6.90 0.95
N ARG A 191 19.09 7.75 -0.07
CA ARG A 191 17.89 8.48 -0.50
C ARG A 191 17.15 7.70 -1.59
N GLY A 192 16.72 6.46 -1.25
CA GLY A 192 16.01 5.55 -2.15
C GLY A 192 16.84 4.37 -2.64
N ASP A 193 16.24 3.53 -3.46
CA ASP A 193 16.81 2.25 -3.93
C ASP A 193 17.94 2.46 -4.95
N ALA A 194 17.81 3.43 -5.85
CA ALA A 194 18.72 3.63 -6.97
C ALA A 194 20.16 3.97 -6.52
N PRO A 195 20.42 4.94 -5.62
CA PRO A 195 21.77 5.21 -5.15
C PRO A 195 22.35 4.05 -4.34
N ALA A 196 21.55 3.34 -3.53
CA ALA A 196 22.01 2.15 -2.81
C ALA A 196 22.45 1.03 -3.77
N LEU A 197 21.69 0.81 -4.85
CA LEU A 197 22.01 -0.14 -5.90
C LEU A 197 23.30 0.25 -6.65
N THR A 198 23.49 1.52 -6.97
CA THR A 198 24.68 2.03 -7.66
C THR A 198 25.94 1.76 -6.83
N ASP A 199 25.92 2.06 -5.56
CA ASP A 199 27.05 1.87 -4.66
C ASP A 199 27.32 0.38 -4.37
N LEU A 200 26.28 -0.45 -4.33
CA LEU A 200 26.43 -1.90 -4.23
C LEU A 200 27.11 -2.48 -5.48
N LEU A 201 26.69 -2.07 -6.68
CA LEU A 201 27.32 -2.49 -7.94
C LEU A 201 28.75 -1.99 -8.07
N GLY A 202 29.02 -0.77 -7.59
CA GLY A 202 30.36 -0.17 -7.58
C GLY A 202 31.29 -0.74 -6.50
N GLY A 203 30.80 -1.59 -5.58
CA GLY A 203 31.57 -2.15 -4.48
C GLY A 203 31.87 -1.16 -3.34
N VAL A 204 31.22 0.00 -3.31
CA VAL A 204 31.30 0.98 -2.20
C VAL A 204 30.68 0.39 -0.94
N VAL A 205 29.57 -0.33 -1.08
CA VAL A 205 28.98 -1.17 -0.04
C VAL A 205 29.00 -2.64 -0.47
N GLN A 206 29.04 -3.56 0.49
CA GLN A 206 29.18 -4.99 0.21
C GLN A 206 27.83 -5.72 0.14
N ALA A 207 26.81 -5.19 0.83
CA ALA A 207 25.46 -5.74 0.88
C ALA A 207 24.41 -4.63 0.95
N ALA A 208 23.18 -4.97 0.52
CA ALA A 208 22.02 -4.09 0.64
C ALA A 208 20.75 -4.89 0.94
N CYS A 209 19.83 -4.27 1.68
CA CYS A 209 18.48 -4.77 1.94
C CYS A 209 17.45 -3.77 1.40
N ALA A 210 16.81 -4.11 0.27
CA ALA A 210 15.94 -3.20 -0.46
C ALA A 210 14.81 -3.94 -1.20
N PRO A 211 13.78 -3.26 -1.74
CA PRO A 211 12.74 -3.89 -2.54
C PRO A 211 13.30 -4.67 -3.73
N VAL A 212 12.81 -5.90 -3.96
CA VAL A 212 13.30 -6.77 -5.05
C VAL A 212 13.21 -6.09 -6.41
N SER A 213 12.21 -5.23 -6.63
CA SER A 213 11.95 -4.55 -7.91
C SER A 213 13.17 -3.86 -8.51
N ALA A 214 13.97 -3.19 -7.67
CA ALA A 214 15.18 -2.50 -8.11
C ALA A 214 16.35 -3.46 -8.42
N PHE A 215 16.36 -4.65 -7.83
CA PHE A 215 17.50 -5.57 -7.83
C PHE A 215 17.36 -6.74 -8.82
N ILE A 216 16.14 -7.07 -9.26
CA ILE A 216 15.87 -8.20 -10.15
C ILE A 216 16.81 -8.24 -11.37
N PRO A 217 16.95 -7.17 -12.18
CA PRO A 217 17.78 -7.22 -13.38
C PRO A 217 19.26 -7.52 -13.07
N GLN A 218 19.74 -7.04 -11.94
CA GLN A 218 21.15 -7.20 -11.54
C GLN A 218 21.43 -8.61 -11.02
N ILE A 219 20.48 -9.20 -10.30
CA ILE A 219 20.58 -10.56 -9.80
C ILE A 219 20.45 -11.55 -10.95
N GLN A 220 19.48 -11.36 -11.86
CA GLN A 220 19.32 -12.19 -13.06
C GLN A 220 20.53 -12.13 -14.00
N ALA A 221 21.19 -10.98 -14.10
CA ALA A 221 22.43 -10.81 -14.85
C ALA A 221 23.70 -11.33 -14.13
N GLY A 222 23.57 -11.88 -12.92
CA GLY A 222 24.68 -12.38 -12.10
C GLY A 222 25.64 -11.31 -11.58
N ARG A 223 25.29 -10.02 -11.72
CA ARG A 223 26.10 -8.89 -11.19
C ARG A 223 25.95 -8.74 -9.68
N LEU A 224 24.82 -9.15 -9.14
CA LEU A 224 24.56 -9.25 -7.70
C LEU A 224 24.13 -10.67 -7.35
N ARG A 225 24.41 -11.07 -6.12
CA ARG A 225 23.91 -12.32 -5.54
C ARG A 225 22.74 -12.00 -4.61
N GLY A 226 21.54 -12.54 -4.91
CA GLY A 226 20.43 -12.56 -3.97
C GLY A 226 20.69 -13.61 -2.90
N LEU A 227 20.77 -13.20 -1.63
CA LEU A 227 21.05 -14.09 -0.50
C LEU A 227 19.75 -14.62 0.12
N ALA A 228 18.73 -13.78 0.22
CA ALA A 228 17.39 -14.16 0.65
C ALA A 228 16.36 -13.13 0.19
N VAL A 229 15.12 -13.58 -0.07
CA VAL A 229 13.94 -12.73 -0.10
C VAL A 229 13.20 -12.82 1.24
N THR A 230 12.52 -11.73 1.61
CA THR A 230 11.84 -11.63 2.91
C THR A 230 10.33 -11.88 2.86
N SER A 231 9.82 -12.42 1.77
CA SER A 231 8.46 -12.92 1.63
C SER A 231 8.29 -14.30 2.25
N GLN A 232 7.04 -14.71 2.51
CA GLN A 232 6.72 -16.08 2.97
C GLN A 232 7.03 -17.15 1.93
N ALA A 233 6.87 -16.83 0.64
CA ALA A 233 7.21 -17.70 -0.48
C ALA A 233 8.29 -17.03 -1.33
N ARG A 234 9.02 -17.84 -2.12
CA ARG A 234 10.00 -17.32 -3.10
C ARG A 234 9.32 -16.37 -4.07
N PHE A 235 10.04 -15.31 -4.41
CA PHE A 235 9.54 -14.36 -5.40
C PHE A 235 9.62 -14.99 -6.81
N PRO A 236 8.51 -14.99 -7.60
CA PRO A 236 8.49 -15.65 -8.91
C PRO A 236 9.53 -15.12 -9.89
N GLY A 237 9.90 -13.84 -9.80
CA GLY A 237 10.96 -13.23 -10.64
C GLY A 237 12.39 -13.60 -10.22
N LEU A 238 12.57 -14.24 -9.07
CA LEU A 238 13.86 -14.72 -8.55
C LEU A 238 13.70 -16.12 -7.92
N PRO A 239 13.30 -17.15 -8.69
CA PRO A 239 12.92 -18.46 -8.14
C PRO A 239 14.09 -19.19 -7.45
N ASP A 240 15.32 -18.86 -7.82
CA ASP A 240 16.53 -19.45 -7.25
C ASP A 240 16.97 -18.78 -5.94
N VAL A 241 16.38 -17.63 -5.57
CA VAL A 241 16.68 -16.96 -4.32
C VAL A 241 15.74 -17.47 -3.23
N PRO A 242 16.27 -18.18 -2.20
CA PRO A 242 15.43 -18.73 -1.14
C PRO A 242 14.86 -17.63 -0.25
N THR A 243 13.79 -17.95 0.49
CA THR A 243 13.30 -17.07 1.54
C THR A 243 14.20 -17.10 2.77
N ALA A 244 14.10 -16.07 3.63
CA ALA A 244 14.78 -16.09 4.91
C ALA A 244 14.32 -17.26 5.79
N GLN A 245 13.00 -17.58 5.74
CA GLN A 245 12.40 -18.69 6.49
C GLN A 245 12.90 -20.06 6.01
N GLU A 246 13.08 -20.29 4.70
CA GLU A 246 13.67 -21.53 4.16
C GLU A 246 15.10 -21.73 4.67
N GLN A 247 15.78 -20.65 5.05
CA GLN A 247 17.15 -20.69 5.61
C GLN A 247 17.19 -20.69 7.14
N GLY A 248 16.02 -20.85 7.80
CA GLY A 248 15.93 -20.96 9.25
C GLY A 248 15.88 -19.64 10.01
N VAL A 249 15.69 -18.51 9.31
CA VAL A 249 15.55 -17.20 9.92
C VAL A 249 14.09 -16.77 9.85
N ASP A 250 13.46 -16.58 11.01
CA ASP A 250 12.08 -16.10 11.11
C ASP A 250 12.00 -14.60 10.80
N LEU A 251 12.06 -14.30 9.53
CA LEU A 251 11.98 -12.94 9.00
C LEU A 251 11.02 -12.89 7.80
N THR A 252 9.96 -12.13 7.96
CA THR A 252 9.09 -11.68 6.86
C THR A 252 9.01 -10.16 6.86
N ALA A 253 9.25 -9.53 5.71
CA ALA A 253 9.20 -8.08 5.58
C ALA A 253 8.84 -7.72 4.15
N THR A 254 7.66 -7.15 3.94
CA THR A 254 7.20 -6.70 2.63
C THR A 254 6.68 -5.27 2.70
N VAL A 255 6.99 -4.46 1.69
CA VAL A 255 6.18 -3.27 1.46
C VAL A 255 4.90 -3.75 0.80
N TRP A 256 3.76 -3.42 1.35
CA TRP A 256 2.50 -3.68 0.70
C TRP A 256 1.77 -2.38 0.37
N LEU A 257 1.00 -2.42 -0.70
CA LEU A 257 0.11 -1.35 -1.13
C LEU A 257 -1.33 -1.79 -0.91
N ALA A 258 -2.14 -0.86 -0.42
CA ALA A 258 -3.56 -1.09 -0.19
C ALA A 258 -4.38 0.12 -0.60
N VAL A 259 -5.61 -0.14 -1.05
CA VAL A 259 -6.62 0.91 -1.23
C VAL A 259 -7.35 1.12 0.09
N VAL A 260 -7.40 2.37 0.51
CA VAL A 260 -8.12 2.82 1.71
C VAL A 260 -9.02 4.02 1.36
N GLY A 261 -10.00 4.25 2.20
CA GLY A 261 -10.81 5.47 2.16
C GLY A 261 -10.82 6.17 3.51
N PRO A 262 -11.49 7.32 3.64
CA PRO A 262 -11.71 7.96 4.93
C PRO A 262 -12.59 7.09 5.83
N ALA A 263 -12.44 7.22 7.14
CA ALA A 263 -13.33 6.57 8.10
C ALA A 263 -14.80 6.98 7.87
N GLY A 264 -15.73 6.11 8.24
CA GLY A 264 -17.16 6.39 8.08
C GLY A 264 -17.72 6.14 6.68
N MET A 265 -16.93 5.59 5.74
CA MET A 265 -17.47 5.16 4.44
C MET A 265 -18.57 4.11 4.63
N PRO A 266 -19.71 4.22 3.90
CA PRO A 266 -20.78 3.23 3.95
C PRO A 266 -20.26 1.82 3.59
N ALA A 267 -20.59 0.80 4.40
CA ALA A 267 -20.14 -0.56 4.18
C ALA A 267 -20.46 -1.11 2.77
N PRO A 268 -21.64 -0.85 2.15
CA PRO A 268 -21.90 -1.30 0.78
C PRO A 268 -20.95 -0.69 -0.25
N LEU A 269 -20.51 0.56 -0.03
CA LEU A 269 -19.56 1.24 -0.91
C LEU A 269 -18.15 0.64 -0.80
N VAL A 270 -17.71 0.37 0.43
CA VAL A 270 -16.43 -0.32 0.69
C VAL A 270 -16.43 -1.70 0.02
N GLN A 271 -17.50 -2.47 0.18
CA GLN A 271 -17.63 -3.80 -0.43
C GLN A 271 -17.65 -3.74 -1.96
N ARG A 272 -18.35 -2.75 -2.55
CA ARG A 272 -18.37 -2.55 -4.00
C ARG A 272 -16.98 -2.25 -4.54
N LEU A 273 -16.24 -1.32 -3.93
CA LEU A 273 -14.86 -1.01 -4.30
C LEU A 273 -13.94 -2.22 -4.14
N ASN A 274 -14.03 -2.92 -3.02
CA ASN A 274 -13.27 -4.16 -2.77
C ASN A 274 -13.50 -5.20 -3.87
N ALA A 275 -14.76 -5.47 -4.23
CA ALA A 275 -15.09 -6.45 -5.26
C ALA A 275 -14.51 -6.07 -6.63
N GLN A 276 -14.55 -4.79 -7.02
CA GLN A 276 -14.00 -4.32 -8.29
C GLN A 276 -12.46 -4.42 -8.30
N ILE A 277 -11.80 -4.04 -7.20
CA ILE A 277 -10.34 -4.15 -7.07
C ILE A 277 -9.92 -5.61 -7.18
N ASN A 278 -10.52 -6.52 -6.42
CA ASN A 278 -10.17 -7.95 -6.48
C ASN A 278 -10.39 -8.53 -7.88
N ARG A 279 -11.49 -8.18 -8.56
CA ARG A 279 -11.73 -8.62 -9.95
C ARG A 279 -10.63 -8.17 -10.90
N LEU A 280 -10.14 -6.94 -10.75
CA LEU A 280 -9.02 -6.42 -11.53
C LEU A 280 -7.73 -7.19 -11.23
N LEU A 281 -7.42 -7.39 -9.95
CA LEU A 281 -6.22 -8.10 -9.49
C LEU A 281 -6.21 -9.57 -9.93
N ASP A 282 -7.37 -10.21 -10.02
CA ASP A 282 -7.52 -11.61 -10.47
C ASP A 282 -7.38 -11.77 -11.99
N SER A 283 -7.46 -10.68 -12.76
CA SER A 283 -7.28 -10.71 -14.20
C SER A 283 -5.84 -11.04 -14.59
N VAL A 284 -5.65 -11.63 -15.78
CA VAL A 284 -4.31 -11.93 -16.33
C VAL A 284 -3.48 -10.65 -16.47
N SER A 285 -4.10 -9.57 -16.97
CA SER A 285 -3.44 -8.27 -17.12
C SER A 285 -3.03 -7.66 -15.77
N GLY A 286 -3.88 -7.76 -14.75
CA GLY A 286 -3.57 -7.27 -13.40
C GLY A 286 -2.38 -8.00 -12.78
N ARG A 287 -2.36 -9.31 -12.83
CA ARG A 287 -1.23 -10.13 -12.33
C ARG A 287 0.07 -9.83 -13.07
N SER A 288 0.02 -9.83 -14.41
CA SER A 288 1.20 -9.59 -15.24
C SER A 288 1.78 -8.20 -15.01
N SER A 289 0.93 -7.16 -14.95
CA SER A 289 1.39 -5.79 -14.69
C SER A 289 2.11 -5.68 -13.34
N LEU A 290 1.56 -6.26 -12.26
CA LEU A 290 2.19 -6.22 -10.95
C LEU A 290 3.51 -6.99 -10.91
N GLN A 291 3.58 -8.17 -11.53
CA GLN A 291 4.81 -8.96 -11.59
C GLN A 291 5.95 -8.25 -12.31
N GLN A 292 5.66 -7.53 -13.41
CA GLN A 292 6.65 -6.73 -14.13
C GLN A 292 7.27 -5.64 -13.25
N HIS A 293 6.55 -5.18 -12.24
CA HIS A 293 7.03 -4.18 -11.27
C HIS A 293 7.60 -4.80 -9.98
N GLY A 294 7.90 -6.10 -9.98
CA GLY A 294 8.47 -6.78 -8.81
C GLY A 294 7.49 -6.98 -7.66
N ALA A 295 6.19 -6.93 -7.95
CA ALA A 295 5.13 -7.07 -6.96
C ALA A 295 4.38 -8.39 -7.13
N VAL A 296 3.86 -8.91 -6.01
CA VAL A 296 2.96 -10.07 -5.95
C VAL A 296 1.57 -9.57 -5.61
N VAL A 297 0.56 -10.07 -6.32
CA VAL A 297 -0.85 -9.77 -6.01
C VAL A 297 -1.19 -10.22 -4.59
N ALA A 298 -1.84 -9.36 -3.83
CA ALA A 298 -2.32 -9.68 -2.48
C ALA A 298 -3.84 -9.93 -2.45
N GLY A 299 -4.65 -8.95 -2.87
CA GLY A 299 -6.12 -9.08 -2.86
C GLY A 299 -6.71 -9.22 -1.45
N GLY A 300 -7.94 -9.73 -1.41
CA GLY A 300 -8.60 -10.09 -0.16
C GLY A 300 -9.69 -9.12 0.32
N SER A 301 -10.29 -9.43 1.47
CA SER A 301 -11.38 -8.65 2.05
C SER A 301 -10.88 -7.42 2.83
N PRO A 302 -11.74 -6.42 3.10
CA PRO A 302 -11.41 -5.31 4.00
C PRO A 302 -11.00 -5.79 5.38
N GLU A 303 -11.60 -6.89 5.86
CA GLU A 303 -11.29 -7.48 7.15
C GLU A 303 -9.91 -8.13 7.17
N SER A 304 -9.51 -8.87 6.12
CA SER A 304 -8.17 -9.44 6.01
C SER A 304 -7.08 -8.36 6.01
N LEU A 305 -7.35 -7.22 5.33
CA LEU A 305 -6.44 -6.07 5.37
C LEU A 305 -6.36 -5.46 6.78
N ARG A 306 -7.48 -5.36 7.51
CA ARG A 306 -7.49 -4.86 8.90
C ARG A 306 -6.66 -5.77 9.82
N GLN A 307 -6.82 -7.09 9.69
CA GLN A 307 -6.05 -8.07 10.47
C GLN A 307 -4.56 -7.96 10.16
N ARG A 308 -4.20 -7.78 8.90
CA ARG A 308 -2.82 -7.54 8.48
C ARG A 308 -2.23 -6.27 9.09
N ILE A 309 -2.94 -5.15 9.03
CA ILE A 309 -2.53 -3.87 9.64
C ILE A 309 -2.24 -4.07 11.13
N HIS A 310 -3.14 -4.80 11.84
CA HIS A 310 -2.97 -5.07 13.26
C HIS A 310 -1.74 -5.94 13.56
N ALA A 311 -1.58 -7.04 12.84
CA ALA A 311 -0.43 -7.95 13.01
C ALA A 311 0.91 -7.25 12.71
N ASP A 312 0.97 -6.52 11.59
CA ASP A 312 2.16 -5.76 11.20
C ASP A 312 2.47 -4.64 12.22
N SER A 313 1.43 -3.97 12.76
CA SER A 313 1.61 -2.95 13.79
C SER A 313 2.26 -3.52 15.06
N GLN A 314 1.81 -4.67 15.53
CA GLN A 314 2.41 -5.34 16.69
C GLN A 314 3.87 -5.73 16.43
N LYS A 315 4.13 -6.34 15.29
CA LYS A 315 5.46 -6.78 14.89
C LYS A 315 6.44 -5.60 14.79
N TRP A 316 6.11 -4.59 14.01
CA TRP A 316 7.02 -3.48 13.77
C TRP A 316 7.19 -2.58 14.99
N GLN A 317 6.17 -2.44 15.84
CA GLN A 317 6.33 -1.77 17.14
C GLN A 317 7.42 -2.43 17.99
N GLN A 318 7.42 -3.78 18.05
CA GLN A 318 8.44 -4.52 18.82
C GLN A 318 9.84 -4.30 18.22
N VAL A 319 10.01 -4.42 16.91
CA VAL A 319 11.30 -4.22 16.23
C VAL A 319 11.80 -2.79 16.42
N ILE A 320 10.95 -1.78 16.16
CA ILE A 320 11.30 -0.36 16.28
C ILE A 320 11.74 -0.04 17.71
N LYS A 321 11.02 -0.55 18.71
CA LYS A 321 11.35 -0.37 20.12
C LYS A 321 12.66 -1.05 20.49
N ALA A 322 12.86 -2.31 20.10
CA ALA A 322 14.05 -3.10 20.44
C ALA A 322 15.32 -2.56 19.74
N ALA A 323 15.19 -2.06 18.52
CA ALA A 323 16.29 -1.47 17.76
C ALA A 323 16.48 0.04 18.00
N HIS A 324 15.66 0.66 18.89
CA HIS A 324 15.69 2.11 19.20
C HIS A 324 15.60 3.02 17.98
N ILE A 325 14.85 2.62 16.95
CA ILE A 325 14.70 3.38 15.72
C ILE A 325 13.76 4.57 15.94
N ARG A 326 14.20 5.76 15.51
CA ARG A 326 13.39 7.00 15.52
C ARG A 326 13.71 7.83 14.28
N ILE A 327 12.70 8.55 13.80
CA ILE A 327 12.83 9.58 12.77
C ILE A 327 12.42 10.90 13.41
N ASP A 328 13.38 11.81 13.53
CA ASP A 328 13.15 13.12 14.14
C ASP A 328 12.52 14.11 13.17
#